data_89b73fa9d651c37cafd77bf65da2c977
#
_entry.id   89b73fa9d651c37cafd77bf65da2c977
#
_cell.length_a   1.000
_cell.length_b   1.000
_cell.length_c   1.000
_cell.angle_alpha   90.00
_cell.angle_beta   90.00
_cell.angle_gamma   90.00
#
_symmetry.space_group_name_H-M   'P 1'
#
loop_
_entity.id
_entity.type
_entity.pdbx_description
1 polymer ?
#
loop_
_entity_poly.entity_id
_entity_poly.type
_entity_poly.pdbx_seq_one_letter_code
_entity_poly.pdbx_strand_id
1 'polypeptide(L)'
;MLHGGMGGAIIQDKLGFENNIGLILGYSFHLETAIGTLGLGTGLNLTNRSIDFSKFKPVENNDPALLTAKQGDMLIDGNLGIFLKSNRNFFVGLSVTNVFENKGKNLSTSGSAIYYQTDRTYYFMAGTVLLLPNHPRFQIVPSVLIQSDIASTQYNFSAVVNYKSKFWGGINYRFQESFGFIVGINYGGFRFGYSYDLPTLPVGLAGSHEISLGYCFKIKTEKARTSYKNTRFL
;
A
#
# COMPACT_ATOMS: atom_id res chain seq x y z
N MET A 1 -24.87 12.53 4.11
CA MET A 1 -23.77 11.83 4.83
C MET A 1 -22.88 11.18 3.79
N LEU A 2 -21.57 11.40 3.88
CA LEU A 2 -20.59 10.70 3.02
C LEU A 2 -20.59 9.23 3.42
N HIS A 3 -21.05 8.35 2.52
CA HIS A 3 -21.01 6.90 2.70
C HIS A 3 -19.63 6.39 2.26
N GLY A 4 -18.71 6.27 3.19
CA GLY A 4 -17.36 5.86 2.82
C GLY A 4 -16.37 5.88 3.97
N GLY A 5 -15.10 5.70 3.64
CA GLY A 5 -13.98 5.74 4.57
C GLY A 5 -12.89 6.71 4.12
N MET A 6 -12.22 7.30 5.10
CA MET A 6 -11.02 8.10 4.89
C MET A 6 -9.82 7.38 5.47
N GLY A 7 -8.68 7.50 4.83
CA GLY A 7 -7.43 6.94 5.29
C GLY A 7 -6.25 7.85 5.00
N GLY A 8 -5.19 7.67 5.75
CA GLY A 8 -3.93 8.36 5.52
C GLY A 8 -2.75 7.50 5.95
N ALA A 9 -1.60 7.69 5.30
CA ALA A 9 -0.36 7.02 5.64
C ALA A 9 0.82 8.00 5.49
N ILE A 10 1.78 7.87 6.39
CA ILE A 10 3.08 8.51 6.25
C ILE A 10 4.09 7.40 6.03
N ILE A 11 4.87 7.52 4.98
CA ILE A 11 5.89 6.54 4.60
C ILE A 11 7.22 7.25 4.61
N GLN A 12 8.20 6.69 5.30
CA GLN A 12 9.58 7.13 5.23
C GLN A 12 10.44 5.96 4.76
N ASP A 13 11.15 6.17 3.68
CA ASP A 13 12.09 5.22 3.12
C ASP A 13 13.47 5.85 2.98
N LYS A 14 14.49 5.10 3.37
CA LYS A 14 15.88 5.54 3.30
C LYS A 14 16.73 4.44 2.68
N LEU A 15 17.28 4.74 1.52
CA LEU A 15 18.15 3.82 0.78
C LEU A 15 19.48 4.51 0.48
N GLY A 16 20.53 4.13 1.18
CA GLY A 16 21.85 4.75 1.03
C GLY A 16 21.82 6.25 1.33
N PHE A 17 22.05 7.07 0.32
CA PHE A 17 22.05 8.55 0.41
C PHE A 17 20.73 9.18 0.01
N GLU A 18 19.75 8.37 -0.39
CA GLU A 18 18.40 8.78 -0.72
C GLU A 18 17.50 8.70 0.52
N ASN A 19 16.63 9.69 0.69
CA ASN A 19 15.60 9.73 1.72
C ASN A 19 14.30 10.22 1.12
N ASN A 20 13.27 9.39 1.20
CA ASN A 20 11.93 9.64 0.68
C ASN A 20 10.96 9.74 1.85
N ILE A 21 10.15 10.79 1.85
CA ILE A 21 9.04 10.96 2.78
C ILE A 21 7.77 11.15 1.97
N GLY A 22 6.84 10.22 2.12
CA GLY A 22 5.53 10.24 1.45
C GLY A 22 4.39 10.47 2.44
N LEU A 23 3.42 11.28 2.05
CA LEU A 23 2.11 11.41 2.69
C LEU A 23 1.04 10.99 1.69
N ILE A 24 0.25 10.00 2.06
CA ILE A 24 -0.87 9.52 1.26
C ILE A 24 -2.15 9.86 2.01
N LEU A 25 -3.09 10.50 1.32
CA LEU A 25 -4.44 10.78 1.82
C LEU A 25 -5.43 10.15 0.85
N GLY A 26 -6.41 9.42 1.34
CA GLY A 26 -7.38 8.73 0.52
C GLY A 26 -8.80 8.80 1.06
N TYR A 27 -9.75 8.76 0.14
CA TYR A 27 -11.17 8.60 0.41
C TYR A 27 -11.74 7.48 -0.45
N SER A 28 -12.60 6.66 0.12
CA SER A 28 -13.33 5.60 -0.58
C SER A 28 -14.82 5.76 -0.37
N PHE A 29 -15.57 5.88 -1.45
CA PHE A 29 -17.03 5.85 -1.45
C PHE A 29 -17.51 4.41 -1.55
N HIS A 30 -18.45 3.99 -0.69
CA HIS A 30 -18.95 2.62 -0.62
C HIS A 30 -20.36 2.52 -1.17
N LEU A 31 -20.55 1.59 -2.12
CA LEU A 31 -21.83 1.26 -2.74
C LEU A 31 -22.20 -0.18 -2.37
N GLU A 32 -23.35 -0.35 -1.72
CA GLU A 32 -23.91 -1.68 -1.48
C GLU A 32 -24.57 -2.19 -2.75
N THR A 33 -24.13 -3.36 -3.22
CA THR A 33 -24.63 -4.04 -4.41
C THR A 33 -25.17 -5.43 -4.07
N ALA A 34 -25.89 -6.05 -4.98
CA ALA A 34 -26.42 -7.41 -4.79
C ALA A 34 -25.31 -8.47 -4.58
N ILE A 35 -24.12 -8.26 -5.10
CA ILE A 35 -22.97 -9.16 -5.00
C ILE A 35 -22.02 -8.85 -3.84
N GLY A 36 -22.15 -7.68 -3.21
CA GLY A 36 -21.31 -7.21 -2.12
C GLY A 36 -21.12 -5.71 -2.10
N THR A 37 -20.17 -5.24 -1.31
CA THR A 37 -19.83 -3.82 -1.18
C THR A 37 -18.76 -3.45 -2.21
N LEU A 38 -19.08 -2.50 -3.08
CA LEU A 38 -18.15 -1.91 -4.05
C LEU A 38 -17.60 -0.60 -3.48
N GLY A 39 -16.28 -0.51 -3.35
CA GLY A 39 -15.55 0.69 -2.97
C GLY A 39 -14.96 1.39 -4.20
N LEU A 40 -15.23 2.68 -4.35
CA LEU A 40 -14.58 3.56 -5.33
C LEU A 40 -13.64 4.48 -4.59
N GLY A 41 -12.35 4.34 -4.82
CA GLY A 41 -11.30 5.04 -4.09
C GLY A 41 -10.59 6.10 -4.93
N THR A 42 -10.27 7.22 -4.29
CA THR A 42 -9.35 8.23 -4.82
C THR A 42 -8.36 8.61 -3.73
N GLY A 43 -7.15 8.96 -4.13
CA GLY A 43 -6.09 9.36 -3.20
C GLY A 43 -5.19 10.43 -3.77
N LEU A 44 -4.58 11.18 -2.87
CA LEU A 44 -3.54 12.15 -3.14
C LEU A 44 -2.25 11.64 -2.52
N ASN A 45 -1.18 11.63 -3.28
CA ASN A 45 0.16 11.25 -2.88
C ASN A 45 1.08 12.47 -2.94
N LEU A 46 1.69 12.82 -1.81
CA LEU A 46 2.68 13.89 -1.68
C LEU A 46 4.00 13.25 -1.32
N THR A 47 4.97 13.24 -2.22
CA THR A 47 6.28 12.61 -2.00
C THR A 47 7.38 13.64 -2.06
N ASN A 48 8.15 13.76 -0.98
CA ASN A 48 9.40 14.51 -0.95
C ASN A 48 10.54 13.50 -1.08
N ARG A 49 11.23 13.54 -2.21
CA ARG A 49 12.43 12.74 -2.47
C ARG A 49 13.66 13.62 -2.39
N SER A 50 14.65 13.20 -1.63
CA SER A 50 15.92 13.93 -1.51
C SER A 50 17.12 13.00 -1.62
N ILE A 51 18.15 13.45 -2.31
CA ILE A 51 19.43 12.74 -2.46
C ILE A 51 20.54 13.65 -1.96
N ASP A 52 21.41 13.11 -1.12
CA ASP A 52 22.59 13.82 -0.59
C ASP A 52 23.81 13.52 -1.46
N PHE A 53 23.99 14.33 -2.49
CA PHE A 53 25.11 14.19 -3.44
C PHE A 53 26.47 14.52 -2.82
N SER A 54 26.52 15.23 -1.69
CA SER A 54 27.78 15.55 -1.01
C SER A 54 28.52 14.32 -0.47
N LYS A 55 27.81 13.19 -0.34
CA LYS A 55 28.35 11.92 0.15
C LYS A 55 28.86 11.00 -0.95
N PHE A 56 28.63 11.36 -2.21
CA PHE A 56 29.17 10.61 -3.34
C PHE A 56 30.67 10.90 -3.47
N LYS A 57 31.44 9.87 -3.75
CA LYS A 57 32.86 9.99 -4.08
C LYS A 57 32.99 9.80 -5.59
N PRO A 58 33.09 10.89 -6.38
CA PRO A 58 33.25 10.79 -7.82
C PRO A 58 34.62 10.21 -8.17
N VAL A 59 34.68 9.49 -9.28
CA VAL A 59 35.96 9.00 -9.82
C VAL A 59 36.74 10.18 -10.43
N GLU A 60 36.03 11.13 -11.05
CA GLU A 60 36.57 12.38 -11.56
C GLU A 60 36.10 13.56 -10.71
N ASN A 61 37.04 14.34 -10.16
CA ASN A 61 36.73 15.36 -9.18
C ASN A 61 35.92 16.59 -9.68
N ASN A 62 35.67 16.68 -10.99
CA ASN A 62 34.90 17.78 -11.59
C ASN A 62 33.90 17.29 -12.64
N ASP A 63 33.23 16.18 -12.35
CA ASP A 63 32.17 15.72 -13.23
C ASP A 63 30.97 16.68 -13.18
N PRO A 64 30.66 17.41 -14.28
CA PRO A 64 29.55 18.35 -14.32
C PRO A 64 28.18 17.67 -14.25
N ALA A 65 28.12 16.35 -14.41
CA ALA A 65 26.91 15.57 -14.27
C ALA A 65 26.55 15.27 -12.81
N LEU A 66 27.49 15.45 -11.86
CA LEU A 66 27.25 15.21 -10.44
C LEU A 66 26.94 16.52 -9.70
N LEU A 67 25.78 16.54 -9.06
CA LEU A 67 25.41 17.60 -8.13
C LEU A 67 26.27 17.47 -6.86
N THR A 68 26.72 18.59 -6.32
CA THR A 68 27.64 18.63 -5.17
C THR A 68 26.95 18.83 -3.83
N ALA A 69 25.66 19.13 -3.84
CA ALA A 69 24.87 19.44 -2.65
C ALA A 69 23.64 18.52 -2.52
N LYS A 70 23.05 18.48 -1.33
CA LYS A 70 21.77 17.81 -1.13
C LYS A 70 20.70 18.50 -1.99
N GLN A 71 20.02 17.73 -2.81
CA GLN A 71 18.91 18.17 -3.64
C GLN A 71 17.63 17.38 -3.31
N GLY A 72 16.48 17.98 -3.55
CA GLY A 72 15.20 17.30 -3.34
C GLY A 72 14.09 17.91 -4.17
N ASP A 73 13.13 17.07 -4.51
CA ASP A 73 11.90 17.43 -5.20
C ASP A 73 10.69 17.00 -4.40
N MET A 74 9.65 17.83 -4.45
CA MET A 74 8.32 17.50 -3.96
C MET A 74 7.41 17.20 -5.14
N LEU A 75 6.90 15.96 -5.17
CA LEU A 75 6.01 15.45 -6.20
C LEU A 75 4.61 15.28 -5.61
N ILE A 76 3.61 15.68 -6.38
CA ILE A 76 2.20 15.53 -6.03
C ILE A 76 1.58 14.66 -7.10
N ASP A 77 0.97 13.54 -6.71
CA ASP A 77 0.35 12.62 -7.66
C ASP A 77 -1.01 12.13 -7.17
N GLY A 78 -1.78 11.52 -8.07
CA GLY A 78 -3.10 10.99 -7.81
C GLY A 78 -3.13 9.49 -7.85
N ASN A 79 -4.03 8.89 -7.05
CA ASN A 79 -4.30 7.46 -7.03
C ASN A 79 -5.80 7.22 -7.23
N LEU A 80 -6.14 6.18 -7.98
CA LEU A 80 -7.52 5.74 -8.20
C LEU A 80 -7.63 4.24 -7.96
N GLY A 81 -8.79 3.78 -7.49
CA GLY A 81 -9.00 2.36 -7.25
C GLY A 81 -10.47 1.97 -7.17
N ILE A 82 -10.71 0.71 -7.48
CA ILE A 82 -12.00 0.04 -7.34
C ILE A 82 -11.77 -1.25 -6.57
N PHE A 83 -12.58 -1.51 -5.56
CA PHE A 83 -12.47 -2.71 -4.75
C PHE A 83 -13.85 -3.30 -4.48
N LEU A 84 -14.05 -4.56 -4.83
CA LEU A 84 -15.26 -5.33 -4.55
C LEU A 84 -14.98 -6.33 -3.43
N LYS A 85 -15.72 -6.23 -2.32
CA LYS A 85 -15.79 -7.23 -1.28
C LYS A 85 -17.13 -7.96 -1.39
N SER A 86 -17.09 -9.19 -1.88
CA SER A 86 -18.29 -9.98 -2.13
C SER A 86 -18.88 -10.57 -0.85
N ASN A 87 -20.22 -10.72 -0.85
CA ASN A 87 -20.95 -11.49 0.15
C ASN A 87 -20.66 -13.01 0.09
N ARG A 88 -19.98 -13.49 -0.96
CA ARG A 88 -19.57 -14.89 -1.18
C ARG A 88 -18.12 -15.17 -0.80
N ASN A 89 -17.56 -14.36 0.13
CA ASN A 89 -16.21 -14.54 0.68
C ASN A 89 -15.06 -14.36 -0.32
N PHE A 90 -15.24 -13.73 -1.47
CA PHE A 90 -14.14 -13.34 -2.35
C PHE A 90 -14.00 -11.81 -2.40
N PHE A 91 -12.84 -11.36 -2.80
CA PHE A 91 -12.57 -9.95 -3.06
C PHE A 91 -11.75 -9.79 -4.34
N VAL A 92 -11.97 -8.65 -5.01
CA VAL A 92 -11.20 -8.26 -6.21
C VAL A 92 -10.97 -6.76 -6.15
N GLY A 93 -9.77 -6.33 -6.50
CA GLY A 93 -9.39 -4.94 -6.56
C GLY A 93 -8.58 -4.60 -7.79
N LEU A 94 -8.79 -3.40 -8.29
CA LEU A 94 -7.99 -2.76 -9.33
C LEU A 94 -7.60 -1.38 -8.84
N SER A 95 -6.35 -1.00 -8.99
CA SER A 95 -5.93 0.36 -8.68
C SER A 95 -4.79 0.81 -9.57
N VAL A 96 -4.66 2.12 -9.67
CA VAL A 96 -3.56 2.79 -10.34
C VAL A 96 -3.02 3.87 -9.42
N THR A 97 -1.72 3.89 -9.25
CA THR A 97 -1.01 4.94 -8.51
C THR A 97 -0.17 5.79 -9.46
N ASN A 98 0.16 7.01 -9.03
CA ASN A 98 0.94 7.97 -9.80
C ASN A 98 0.32 8.25 -11.18
N VAL A 99 -0.98 8.56 -11.20
CA VAL A 99 -1.77 8.75 -12.43
C VAL A 99 -1.20 9.85 -13.32
N PHE A 100 -0.62 10.90 -12.71
CA PHE A 100 -0.13 12.08 -13.43
C PHE A 100 1.33 11.96 -13.89
N GLU A 101 2.10 10.99 -13.37
CA GLU A 101 3.51 10.74 -13.73
C GLU A 101 4.36 12.00 -13.62
N ASN A 102 4.26 12.69 -12.48
CA ASN A 102 4.90 13.97 -12.27
C ASN A 102 6.43 13.87 -12.27
N LYS A 103 7.07 14.92 -12.82
CA LYS A 103 8.51 15.02 -12.97
C LYS A 103 9.11 16.01 -11.96
N GLY A 104 10.20 15.60 -11.30
CA GLY A 104 11.01 16.46 -10.47
C GLY A 104 11.85 17.42 -11.30
N LYS A 105 12.12 18.60 -10.76
CA LYS A 105 12.89 19.67 -11.44
C LYS A 105 14.29 19.84 -10.88
N ASN A 106 14.46 19.63 -9.57
CA ASN A 106 15.71 19.95 -8.88
C ASN A 106 16.68 18.76 -8.81
N LEU A 107 16.19 17.54 -8.99
CA LEU A 107 17.01 16.33 -9.11
C LEU A 107 17.50 16.10 -10.55
N SER A 108 17.34 17.09 -11.42
CA SER A 108 17.87 17.08 -12.79
C SER A 108 19.19 17.83 -12.86
N THR A 109 20.15 17.31 -13.63
CA THR A 109 21.42 17.99 -13.90
C THR A 109 21.27 18.91 -15.11
N SER A 110 21.87 20.11 -15.03
CA SER A 110 21.93 21.05 -16.16
C SER A 110 22.68 20.41 -17.32
N GLY A 111 21.96 20.12 -18.42
CA GLY A 111 22.55 19.56 -19.64
C GLY A 111 22.34 18.05 -19.84
N SER A 112 21.81 17.31 -18.87
CA SER A 112 21.43 15.90 -19.04
C SER A 112 19.91 15.76 -18.98
N ALA A 113 19.35 14.94 -19.86
CA ALA A 113 17.91 14.60 -19.86
C ALA A 113 17.53 13.65 -18.69
N ILE A 114 18.30 13.65 -17.60
CA ILE A 114 18.05 12.83 -16.43
C ILE A 114 17.17 13.64 -15.49
N TYR A 115 15.94 13.28 -15.38
CA TYR A 115 14.99 13.81 -14.41
C TYR A 115 14.36 12.66 -13.64
N TYR A 116 13.99 12.90 -12.39
CA TYR A 116 13.21 11.97 -11.63
C TYR A 116 11.73 12.08 -12.04
N GLN A 117 11.12 10.95 -12.35
CA GLN A 117 9.70 10.85 -12.68
C GLN A 117 9.08 9.74 -11.81
N THR A 118 7.84 9.93 -11.41
CA THR A 118 7.03 8.86 -10.83
C THR A 118 6.40 8.07 -11.95
N ASP A 119 6.60 6.75 -11.96
CA ASP A 119 6.00 5.87 -12.96
C ASP A 119 4.61 5.43 -12.50
N ARG A 120 3.67 5.43 -13.46
CA ARG A 120 2.33 4.92 -13.24
C ARG A 120 2.37 3.43 -12.99
N THR A 121 1.79 3.00 -11.87
CA THR A 121 1.79 1.59 -11.48
C THR A 121 0.35 1.09 -11.35
N TYR A 122 0.07 -0.01 -12.01
CA TYR A 122 -1.21 -0.70 -12.02
C TYR A 122 -1.16 -1.88 -11.06
N TYR A 123 -2.23 -2.06 -10.30
CA TYR A 123 -2.38 -3.17 -9.38
C TYR A 123 -3.66 -3.93 -9.65
N PHE A 124 -3.56 -5.25 -9.68
CA PHE A 124 -4.69 -6.17 -9.64
C PHE A 124 -4.54 -7.05 -8.41
N MET A 125 -5.60 -7.15 -7.61
CA MET A 125 -5.65 -8.02 -6.44
C MET A 125 -6.90 -8.89 -6.50
N ALA A 126 -6.77 -10.18 -6.18
CA ALA A 126 -7.90 -11.07 -6.00
C ALA A 126 -7.60 -12.09 -4.90
N GLY A 127 -8.65 -12.52 -4.20
CA GLY A 127 -8.53 -13.54 -3.18
C GLY A 127 -9.88 -14.03 -2.67
N THR A 128 -9.83 -15.04 -1.82
CA THR A 128 -11.03 -15.63 -1.23
C THR A 128 -10.79 -16.04 0.21
N VAL A 129 -11.86 -16.11 1.02
CA VAL A 129 -11.83 -16.60 2.39
C VAL A 129 -12.46 -18.00 2.41
N LEU A 130 -11.63 -19.01 2.58
CA LEU A 130 -12.04 -20.40 2.67
C LEU A 130 -12.27 -20.76 4.15
N LEU A 131 -13.49 -21.16 4.44
CA LEU A 131 -13.87 -21.68 5.77
C LEU A 131 -13.75 -23.21 5.72
N LEU A 132 -13.06 -23.81 6.70
CA LEU A 132 -12.94 -25.26 6.78
C LEU A 132 -14.21 -25.84 7.45
N PRO A 133 -15.01 -26.69 6.77
CA PRO A 133 -16.27 -27.19 7.31
C PRO A 133 -16.14 -27.91 8.65
N ASN A 134 -15.09 -28.71 8.84
CA ASN A 134 -14.84 -29.47 10.05
C ASN A 134 -14.05 -28.70 11.12
N HIS A 135 -13.52 -27.53 10.78
CA HIS A 135 -12.68 -26.69 11.65
C HIS A 135 -13.03 -25.21 11.51
N PRO A 136 -14.21 -24.77 11.99
CA PRO A 136 -14.70 -23.39 11.80
C PRO A 136 -13.85 -22.32 12.48
N ARG A 137 -12.85 -22.74 13.29
CA ARG A 137 -11.89 -21.84 13.93
C ARG A 137 -10.77 -21.42 12.99
N PHE A 138 -10.61 -22.09 11.84
CA PHE A 138 -9.60 -21.81 10.85
C PHE A 138 -10.23 -21.20 9.61
N GLN A 139 -9.58 -20.16 9.10
CA GLN A 139 -9.89 -19.55 7.82
C GLN A 139 -8.59 -19.48 7.01
N ILE A 140 -8.65 -19.88 5.75
CA ILE A 140 -7.53 -19.80 4.83
C ILE A 140 -7.86 -18.72 3.81
N VAL A 141 -6.93 -17.79 3.60
CA VAL A 141 -7.11 -16.66 2.67
C VAL A 141 -6.01 -16.72 1.61
N PRO A 142 -6.21 -17.51 0.54
CA PRO A 142 -5.34 -17.42 -0.63
C PRO A 142 -5.64 -16.12 -1.38
N SER A 143 -4.59 -15.48 -1.87
CA SER A 143 -4.69 -14.25 -2.64
C SER A 143 -3.55 -14.11 -3.65
N VAL A 144 -3.80 -13.32 -4.69
CA VAL A 144 -2.83 -12.92 -5.69
C VAL A 144 -2.81 -11.39 -5.78
N LEU A 145 -1.63 -10.83 -5.91
CA LEU A 145 -1.40 -9.42 -6.23
C LEU A 145 -0.48 -9.34 -7.44
N ILE A 146 -0.92 -8.68 -8.49
CA ILE A 146 -0.14 -8.36 -9.68
C ILE A 146 0.11 -6.86 -9.68
N GLN A 147 1.35 -6.48 -9.83
CA GLN A 147 1.80 -5.10 -9.93
C GLN A 147 2.54 -4.91 -11.24
N SER A 148 2.24 -3.87 -12.01
CA SER A 148 2.91 -3.59 -13.28
C SER A 148 3.05 -2.08 -13.52
N ASP A 149 4.23 -1.67 -13.95
CA ASP A 149 4.53 -0.34 -14.48
C ASP A 149 4.60 -0.33 -16.02
N ILE A 150 4.05 -1.37 -16.66
CA ILE A 150 4.09 -1.66 -18.11
C ILE A 150 5.47 -2.21 -18.55
N ALA A 151 6.58 -1.67 -18.05
CA ALA A 151 7.92 -2.14 -18.38
C ALA A 151 8.25 -3.47 -17.67
N SER A 152 7.78 -3.61 -16.42
CA SER A 152 7.97 -4.82 -15.62
C SER A 152 6.65 -5.24 -14.96
N THR A 153 6.51 -6.54 -14.68
CA THR A 153 5.34 -7.08 -14.00
C THR A 153 5.76 -8.05 -12.92
N GLN A 154 5.30 -7.81 -11.71
CA GLN A 154 5.57 -8.60 -10.52
C GLN A 154 4.30 -9.37 -10.11
N TYR A 155 4.46 -10.65 -9.80
CA TYR A 155 3.40 -11.53 -9.35
C TYR A 155 3.67 -11.96 -7.90
N ASN A 156 2.70 -11.71 -7.02
CA ASN A 156 2.76 -12.13 -5.62
C ASN A 156 1.62 -13.10 -5.33
N PHE A 157 1.93 -14.26 -4.77
CA PHE A 157 0.97 -15.28 -4.33
C PHE A 157 1.08 -15.40 -2.82
N SER A 158 -0.04 -15.30 -2.12
CA SER A 158 -0.07 -15.38 -0.66
C SER A 158 -1.11 -16.39 -0.18
N ALA A 159 -0.83 -17.04 0.92
CA ALA A 159 -1.78 -17.85 1.64
C ALA A 159 -1.66 -17.58 3.14
N VAL A 160 -2.70 -17.02 3.74
CA VAL A 160 -2.75 -16.67 5.16
C VAL A 160 -3.77 -17.55 5.87
N VAL A 161 -3.39 -18.15 6.98
CA VAL A 161 -4.26 -18.91 7.87
C VAL A 161 -4.57 -18.06 9.08
N ASN A 162 -5.85 -17.86 9.37
CA ASN A 162 -6.34 -17.20 10.59
C ASN A 162 -6.91 -18.26 11.53
N TYR A 163 -6.49 -18.24 12.80
CA TYR A 163 -7.01 -19.09 13.87
C TYR A 163 -7.76 -18.26 14.90
N LYS A 164 -9.06 -18.52 15.06
CA LYS A 164 -9.96 -17.83 16.01
C LYS A 164 -9.89 -16.29 15.93
N SER A 165 -9.51 -15.72 14.78
CA SER A 165 -9.24 -14.29 14.62
C SER A 165 -8.21 -13.70 15.60
N LYS A 166 -7.48 -14.55 16.34
CA LYS A 166 -6.44 -14.16 17.30
C LYS A 166 -5.04 -14.34 16.75
N PHE A 167 -4.77 -15.48 16.16
CA PHE A 167 -3.47 -15.80 15.58
C PHE A 167 -3.61 -15.86 14.06
N TRP A 168 -2.61 -15.40 13.38
CA TRP A 168 -2.54 -15.51 11.93
C TRP A 168 -1.11 -15.75 11.49
N GLY A 169 -0.96 -16.48 10.41
CA GLY A 169 0.33 -16.75 9.83
C GLY A 169 0.18 -17.19 8.39
N GLY A 170 1.22 -17.05 7.61
CA GLY A 170 1.14 -17.37 6.20
C GLY A 170 2.47 -17.34 5.49
N ILE A 171 2.38 -17.64 4.22
CA ILE A 171 3.49 -17.59 3.28
C ILE A 171 3.15 -16.65 2.14
N ASN A 172 4.17 -16.02 1.60
CA ASN A 172 4.11 -15.19 0.40
C ASN A 172 5.19 -15.66 -0.55
N TYR A 173 4.86 -15.80 -1.82
CA TYR A 173 5.82 -16.08 -2.88
C TYR A 173 5.76 -14.98 -3.92
N ARG A 174 6.83 -14.24 -4.05
CA ARG A 174 7.04 -13.27 -5.10
C ARG A 174 7.81 -13.96 -6.22
N PHE A 175 7.13 -14.12 -7.36
CA PHE A 175 7.65 -14.90 -8.47
C PHE A 175 9.04 -14.44 -8.90
N GLN A 176 10.00 -15.36 -8.90
CA GLN A 176 11.42 -15.16 -9.23
C GLN A 176 12.18 -14.16 -8.33
N GLU A 177 11.62 -13.70 -7.21
CA GLU A 177 12.27 -12.72 -6.35
C GLU A 177 12.49 -13.20 -4.91
N SER A 178 11.43 -13.60 -4.21
CA SER A 178 11.54 -13.95 -2.79
C SER A 178 10.46 -14.90 -2.29
N PHE A 179 10.76 -15.56 -1.17
CA PHE A 179 9.78 -16.23 -0.31
C PHE A 179 9.65 -15.48 1.00
N GLY A 180 8.42 -15.16 1.39
CA GLY A 180 8.11 -14.50 2.66
C GLY A 180 7.35 -15.41 3.61
N PHE A 181 7.63 -15.24 4.90
CA PHE A 181 6.89 -15.85 6.00
C PHE A 181 6.31 -14.76 6.87
N ILE A 182 5.04 -14.88 7.24
CA ILE A 182 4.38 -13.91 8.11
C ILE A 182 3.73 -14.61 9.29
N VAL A 183 3.80 -14.00 10.46
CA VAL A 183 3.11 -14.46 11.67
C VAL A 183 2.61 -13.27 12.46
N GLY A 184 1.54 -13.44 13.19
CA GLY A 184 1.05 -12.35 14.03
C GLY A 184 -0.06 -12.76 14.99
N ILE A 185 -0.39 -11.80 15.87
CA ILE A 185 -1.40 -11.93 16.92
C ILE A 185 -2.28 -10.69 16.99
N ASN A 186 -3.56 -10.91 17.24
CA ASN A 186 -4.54 -9.85 17.54
C ASN A 186 -4.96 -9.98 19.01
N TYR A 187 -4.74 -8.95 19.80
CA TYR A 187 -5.09 -8.92 21.21
C TYR A 187 -5.55 -7.53 21.66
N GLY A 188 -6.73 -7.42 22.25
CA GLY A 188 -7.24 -6.18 22.86
C GLY A 188 -7.36 -4.99 21.89
N GLY A 189 -7.61 -5.23 20.59
CA GLY A 189 -7.59 -4.19 19.55
C GLY A 189 -6.22 -3.95 18.92
N PHE A 190 -5.15 -4.46 19.49
CA PHE A 190 -3.82 -4.44 18.91
C PHE A 190 -3.63 -5.59 17.92
N ARG A 191 -2.88 -5.30 16.86
CA ARG A 191 -2.42 -6.27 15.88
C ARG A 191 -0.90 -6.18 15.78
N PHE A 192 -0.22 -7.25 16.15
CA PHE A 192 1.23 -7.40 16.03
C PHE A 192 1.52 -8.35 14.89
N GLY A 193 2.47 -8.02 14.07
CA GLY A 193 2.92 -8.86 12.98
C GLY A 193 4.43 -8.80 12.82
N TYR A 194 4.97 -9.90 12.34
CA TYR A 194 6.35 -10.03 11.95
C TYR A 194 6.40 -10.75 10.62
N SER A 195 7.22 -10.27 9.69
CA SER A 195 7.52 -10.95 8.45
C SER A 195 9.02 -11.09 8.25
N TYR A 196 9.37 -12.11 7.48
CA TYR A 196 10.73 -12.37 7.05
C TYR A 196 10.72 -12.77 5.58
N ASP A 197 11.41 -12.02 4.74
CA ASP A 197 11.54 -12.29 3.31
C ASP A 197 12.94 -12.83 2.99
N LEU A 198 12.97 -13.99 2.33
CA LEU A 198 14.16 -14.65 1.81
C LEU A 198 14.27 -14.35 0.30
N PRO A 199 15.29 -13.61 -0.16
CA PRO A 199 15.52 -13.43 -1.57
C PRO A 199 15.90 -14.76 -2.23
N THR A 200 15.36 -15.04 -3.41
CA THR A 200 15.70 -16.22 -4.23
C THR A 200 16.80 -15.92 -5.26
N LEU A 201 17.05 -14.63 -5.49
CA LEU A 201 18.15 -14.18 -6.35
C LEU A 201 19.45 -14.07 -5.54
N PRO A 202 20.61 -14.33 -6.16
CA PRO A 202 21.91 -14.28 -5.48
C PRO A 202 22.36 -12.88 -5.06
N VAL A 203 21.54 -11.84 -5.32
CA VAL A 203 21.80 -10.45 -4.94
C VAL A 203 21.19 -10.19 -3.59
N GLY A 204 22.01 -10.09 -2.53
CA GLY A 204 21.58 -9.79 -1.18
C GLY A 204 21.19 -11.03 -0.37
N LEU A 205 22.18 -11.76 0.13
CA LEU A 205 22.01 -13.00 0.90
C LEU A 205 21.36 -12.80 2.28
N ALA A 206 21.28 -11.57 2.78
CA ALA A 206 20.58 -11.26 4.03
C ALA A 206 19.11 -10.96 3.68
N GLY A 207 18.19 -11.78 4.17
CA GLY A 207 16.75 -11.51 4.06
C GLY A 207 16.35 -10.21 4.75
N SER A 208 15.12 -9.75 4.53
CA SER A 208 14.58 -8.58 5.20
C SER A 208 13.61 -8.96 6.32
N HIS A 209 13.66 -8.19 7.40
CA HIS A 209 12.79 -8.34 8.56
C HIS A 209 11.86 -7.15 8.65
N GLU A 210 10.57 -7.42 8.87
CA GLU A 210 9.57 -6.38 9.05
C GLU A 210 8.78 -6.62 10.33
N ILE A 211 8.51 -5.54 11.05
CA ILE A 211 7.66 -5.55 12.24
C ILE A 211 6.49 -4.61 11.97
N SER A 212 5.29 -5.09 12.21
CA SER A 212 4.07 -4.30 12.09
C SER A 212 3.34 -4.20 13.42
N LEU A 213 2.87 -3.01 13.73
CA LEU A 213 2.04 -2.72 14.89
C LEU A 213 0.82 -1.93 14.43
N GLY A 214 -0.35 -2.44 14.72
CA GLY A 214 -1.62 -1.77 14.45
C GLY A 214 -2.50 -1.71 15.68
N TYR A 215 -3.34 -0.69 15.75
CA TYR A 215 -4.40 -0.59 16.75
C TYR A 215 -5.72 -0.23 16.10
N CYS A 216 -6.76 -1.01 16.38
CA CYS A 216 -8.11 -0.80 15.85
C CYS A 216 -9.02 -0.32 16.96
N PHE A 217 -9.52 0.89 16.84
CA PHE A 217 -10.50 1.48 17.74
C PHE A 217 -11.85 1.65 17.05
N LYS A 218 -12.93 1.48 17.82
CA LYS A 218 -14.29 1.65 17.31
C LYS A 218 -14.69 3.10 17.43
N ILE A 219 -14.91 3.77 16.31
CA ILE A 219 -15.52 5.10 16.28
C ILE A 219 -17.04 4.92 16.40
N LYS A 220 -17.63 5.40 17.50
CA LYS A 220 -19.09 5.47 17.62
C LYS A 220 -19.58 6.67 16.83
N THR A 221 -20.07 6.45 15.62
CA THR A 221 -20.82 7.48 14.90
C THR A 221 -22.26 7.49 15.42
N GLU A 222 -22.63 8.45 16.22
CA GLU A 222 -24.04 8.69 16.54
C GLU A 222 -24.75 9.11 15.26
N LYS A 223 -25.66 8.27 14.75
CA LYS A 223 -26.61 8.70 13.75
C LYS A 223 -27.54 9.70 14.44
N ALA A 224 -27.35 10.99 14.19
CA ALA A 224 -28.33 12.00 14.58
C ALA A 224 -29.65 11.61 13.91
N ARG A 225 -30.56 11.00 14.66
CA ARG A 225 -31.97 10.85 14.28
C ARG A 225 -32.56 12.24 14.27
N THR A 226 -32.58 12.90 13.11
CA THR A 226 -33.48 14.04 12.90
C THR A 226 -34.91 13.49 12.91
N SER A 227 -35.51 13.53 14.11
CA SER A 227 -36.92 13.34 14.25
C SER A 227 -37.60 14.57 13.66
N TYR A 228 -38.09 14.49 12.44
CA TYR A 228 -39.03 15.46 11.92
C TYR A 228 -40.34 15.27 12.70
N LYS A 229 -40.56 16.05 13.74
CA LYS A 229 -41.91 16.23 14.30
C LYS A 229 -42.77 16.85 13.20
N ASN A 230 -43.64 16.03 12.62
CA ASN A 230 -44.66 16.51 11.70
C ASN A 230 -45.68 17.35 12.52
N THR A 231 -45.57 18.67 12.46
CA THR A 231 -46.47 19.62 13.10
C THR A 231 -47.74 19.88 12.26
N ARG A 232 -48.25 18.89 11.57
CA ARG A 232 -49.53 18.96 10.88
C ARG A 232 -50.61 18.26 11.74
N PHE A 233 -50.99 18.87 12.85
CA PHE A 233 -52.30 18.71 13.48
C PHE A 233 -52.41 19.82 14.55
N LEU A 234 -52.85 20.98 14.10
CA LEU A 234 -53.71 21.95 14.81
C LEU A 234 -54.73 22.41 13.83
#